data_f99be46c94780626f562060fc4365ca0
#
_entry.id   f99be46c94780626f562060fc4365ca0
#
_cell.length_a   1.000
_cell.length_b   1.000
_cell.length_c   1.000
_cell.angle_alpha   90.00
_cell.angle_beta   90.00
_cell.angle_gamma   90.00
#
_symmetry.space_group_name_H-M   'P 1'
#
loop_
_entity.id
_entity.type
_entity.pdbx_description
1 polymer ?
#
loop_
_entity_poly.entity_id
_entity_poly.type
_entity_poly.pdbx_seq_one_letter_code
_entity_poly.pdbx_strand_id
1 'polypeptide(L)'
;MQRGNLTDGFATAVFCAIAGGIGSRIVAAERRRSRSPLWKVSFCRNGRAFEGTGLLDSGNGLYDPYTGKPVCIIDPSEAGKLGLLDKNMPLRLIPYNCVGKSHGLMRAVIVDEMYLEKDGQEKRNGQVILAVSPEPLSASGSYQVILHPALLEEKKGANHDIKSSDAGKHAV
;
A
#
# COMPACT_ATOMS: atom_id res chain seq x y z
N MET A 1 45.31 -38.02 36.49
CA MET A 1 44.54 -38.79 35.50
C MET A 1 43.18 -38.19 35.42
N GLN A 2 42.98 -37.14 34.55
CA GLN A 2 41.71 -36.45 34.36
C GLN A 2 41.01 -37.04 33.15
N ARG A 3 39.85 -37.67 33.38
CA ARG A 3 38.94 -38.06 32.30
C ARG A 3 38.05 -36.86 31.98
N GLY A 4 38.36 -36.15 30.90
CA GLY A 4 37.50 -35.15 30.33
C GLY A 4 36.27 -35.81 29.69
N ASN A 5 35.09 -35.41 30.11
CA ASN A 5 33.81 -35.90 29.58
C ASN A 5 33.61 -35.41 28.14
N LEU A 6 33.70 -36.31 27.18
CA LEU A 6 33.41 -36.04 25.76
C LEU A 6 31.93 -35.72 25.51
N THR A 7 31.05 -35.94 26.47
CA THR A 7 29.61 -35.77 26.34
C THR A 7 29.14 -34.30 26.36
N ASP A 8 29.92 -33.43 27.03
CA ASP A 8 29.49 -31.99 27.15
C ASP A 8 29.73 -31.19 25.86
N GLY A 9 30.75 -31.60 25.05
CA GLY A 9 31.03 -30.94 23.77
C GLY A 9 29.98 -31.18 22.69
N PHE A 10 29.37 -32.37 22.65
CA PHE A 10 28.37 -32.73 21.67
C PHE A 10 27.00 -32.05 21.97
N ALA A 11 26.61 -31.93 23.24
CA ALA A 11 25.39 -31.26 23.64
C ALA A 11 25.42 -29.77 23.29
N THR A 12 26.55 -29.10 23.53
CA THR A 12 26.71 -27.68 23.22
C THR A 12 26.70 -27.40 21.71
N ALA A 13 27.35 -28.26 20.92
CA ALA A 13 27.37 -28.10 19.45
C ALA A 13 26.00 -28.32 18.82
N VAL A 14 25.19 -29.28 19.30
CA VAL A 14 23.84 -29.54 18.82
C VAL A 14 22.91 -28.40 19.21
N PHE A 15 23.04 -27.84 20.42
CA PHE A 15 22.19 -26.71 20.86
C PHE A 15 22.49 -25.44 20.04
N CYS A 16 23.75 -25.16 19.74
CA CYS A 16 24.12 -24.04 18.86
C CYS A 16 23.61 -24.21 17.42
N ALA A 17 23.64 -25.42 16.89
CA ALA A 17 23.12 -25.69 15.53
C ALA A 17 21.60 -25.52 15.42
N ILE A 18 20.84 -25.94 16.45
CA ILE A 18 19.40 -25.81 16.50
C ILE A 18 19.00 -24.32 16.68
N ALA A 19 19.67 -23.62 17.59
CA ALA A 19 19.41 -22.20 17.82
C ALA A 19 19.75 -21.34 16.57
N GLY A 20 20.87 -21.63 15.89
CA GLY A 20 21.27 -20.98 14.65
C GLY A 20 20.29 -21.25 13.49
N GLY A 21 19.76 -22.48 13.39
CA GLY A 21 18.80 -22.87 12.36
C GLY A 21 17.43 -22.19 12.53
N ILE A 22 16.96 -22.03 13.76
CA ILE A 22 15.69 -21.35 14.05
C ILE A 22 15.83 -19.85 13.83
N GLY A 23 16.91 -19.23 14.31
CA GLY A 23 17.18 -17.80 14.12
C GLY A 23 17.30 -17.42 12.65
N SER A 24 17.97 -18.22 11.82
CA SER A 24 18.10 -17.94 10.39
C SER A 24 16.79 -18.06 9.62
N ARG A 25 15.89 -18.97 10.03
CA ARG A 25 14.55 -19.11 9.43
C ARG A 25 13.63 -17.95 9.79
N ILE A 26 13.68 -17.46 11.02
CA ILE A 26 12.90 -16.29 11.47
C ILE A 26 13.36 -15.05 10.72
N VAL A 27 14.66 -14.79 10.66
CA VAL A 27 15.22 -13.63 9.92
C VAL A 27 14.95 -13.72 8.43
N ALA A 28 14.99 -14.91 7.82
CA ALA A 28 14.65 -15.09 6.41
C ALA A 28 13.15 -14.89 6.14
N ALA A 29 12.28 -15.29 7.06
CA ALA A 29 10.84 -15.06 6.96
C ALA A 29 10.50 -13.57 7.08
N GLU A 30 11.10 -12.84 8.01
CA GLU A 30 10.96 -11.38 8.13
C GLU A 30 11.48 -10.64 6.91
N ARG A 31 12.68 -11.02 6.41
CA ARG A 31 13.21 -10.44 5.17
C ARG A 31 12.32 -10.70 3.95
N ARG A 32 11.63 -11.85 3.88
CA ARG A 32 10.67 -12.15 2.82
C ARG A 32 9.40 -11.32 2.97
N ARG A 33 8.89 -11.12 4.19
CA ARG A 33 7.74 -10.24 4.46
C ARG A 33 8.04 -8.80 4.07
N SER A 34 9.19 -8.27 4.45
CA SER A 34 9.62 -6.91 4.12
C SER A 34 9.78 -6.68 2.60
N ARG A 35 10.03 -7.75 1.81
CA ARG A 35 10.13 -7.68 0.35
C ARG A 35 8.82 -7.97 -0.38
N SER A 36 7.81 -8.44 0.30
CA SER A 36 6.50 -8.66 -0.32
C SER A 36 5.91 -7.32 -0.77
N PRO A 37 5.43 -7.18 -2.01
CA PRO A 37 4.74 -5.97 -2.45
C PRO A 37 3.31 -5.87 -1.91
N LEU A 38 2.89 -6.79 -1.02
CA LEU A 38 1.53 -6.85 -0.50
C LEU A 38 1.37 -6.04 0.78
N TRP A 39 0.28 -5.30 0.87
CA TRP A 39 -0.13 -4.45 1.98
C TRP A 39 -1.54 -4.81 2.41
N LYS A 40 -1.85 -4.70 3.67
CA LYS A 40 -3.25 -4.66 4.12
C LYS A 40 -3.83 -3.31 3.77
N VAL A 41 -5.05 -3.31 3.26
CA VAL A 41 -5.76 -2.11 2.81
C VAL A 41 -7.11 -2.09 3.48
N SER A 42 -7.46 -0.96 4.08
CA SER A 42 -8.81 -0.74 4.57
C SER A 42 -9.29 0.68 4.24
N PHE A 43 -10.57 0.80 3.96
CA PHE A 43 -11.27 2.07 3.77
C PHE A 43 -12.77 1.90 3.98
N CYS A 44 -13.47 3.00 4.19
CA CYS A 44 -14.92 3.02 4.30
C CYS A 44 -15.51 3.98 3.27
N ARG A 45 -16.63 3.59 2.68
CA ARG A 45 -17.41 4.45 1.82
C ARG A 45 -18.91 4.17 1.97
N ASN A 46 -19.69 5.23 2.18
CA ASN A 46 -21.15 5.14 2.36
C ASN A 46 -21.58 4.11 3.42
N GLY A 47 -20.85 4.02 4.53
CA GLY A 47 -21.11 3.06 5.61
C GLY A 47 -20.72 1.60 5.29
N ARG A 48 -20.15 1.34 4.12
CA ARG A 48 -19.62 0.01 3.76
C ARG A 48 -18.09 0.02 3.90
N ALA A 49 -17.57 -0.89 4.72
CA ALA A 49 -16.15 -1.05 4.93
C ALA A 49 -15.56 -2.06 3.94
N PHE A 50 -14.34 -1.80 3.51
CA PHE A 50 -13.49 -2.72 2.79
C PHE A 50 -12.27 -3.04 3.66
N GLU A 51 -11.94 -4.32 3.74
CA GLU A 51 -10.67 -4.82 4.26
C GLU A 51 -10.16 -5.90 3.31
N GLY A 52 -8.91 -5.79 2.90
CA GLY A 52 -8.33 -6.73 1.94
C GLY A 52 -6.84 -6.52 1.73
N THR A 53 -6.34 -7.11 0.66
CA THR A 53 -4.93 -7.06 0.29
C THR A 53 -4.73 -6.16 -0.92
N GLY A 54 -3.75 -5.26 -0.84
CA GLY A 54 -3.28 -4.43 -1.94
C GLY A 54 -1.90 -4.85 -2.43
N LEU A 55 -1.72 -4.91 -3.74
CA LEU A 55 -0.44 -5.05 -4.39
C LEU A 55 0.15 -3.67 -4.65
N LEU A 56 1.31 -3.35 -4.05
CA LEU A 56 2.07 -2.17 -4.43
C LEU A 56 2.73 -2.42 -5.78
N ASP A 57 2.25 -1.76 -6.81
CA ASP A 57 2.76 -1.92 -8.18
C ASP A 57 3.56 -0.68 -8.60
N SER A 58 4.88 -0.80 -8.67
CA SER A 58 5.76 0.27 -9.17
C SER A 58 5.51 0.63 -10.63
N GLY A 59 4.85 -0.24 -11.40
CA GLY A 59 4.42 0.00 -12.77
C GLY A 59 3.10 0.77 -12.88
N ASN A 60 2.35 0.92 -11.79
CA ASN A 60 1.12 1.71 -11.81
C ASN A 60 1.44 3.21 -11.92
N GLY A 61 1.38 3.74 -13.12
CA GLY A 61 1.55 5.16 -13.44
C GLY A 61 0.25 5.91 -13.69
N LEU A 62 -0.89 5.43 -13.18
CA LEU A 62 -2.18 6.07 -13.42
C LEU A 62 -2.37 7.30 -12.55
N TYR A 63 -2.75 8.39 -13.18
CA TYR A 63 -3.11 9.64 -12.52
C TYR A 63 -4.47 10.15 -13.05
N ASP A 64 -5.22 10.76 -12.17
CA ASP A 64 -6.46 11.47 -12.56
C ASP A 64 -6.10 12.69 -13.41
N PRO A 65 -6.56 12.78 -14.65
CA PRO A 65 -6.17 13.87 -15.57
C PRO A 65 -6.66 15.25 -15.11
N TYR A 66 -7.64 15.30 -14.22
CA TYR A 66 -8.22 16.57 -13.75
C TYR A 66 -7.52 17.12 -12.51
N THR A 67 -7.03 16.25 -11.63
CA THR A 67 -6.46 16.66 -10.33
C THR A 67 -4.99 16.32 -10.18
N GLY A 68 -4.42 15.52 -11.09
CA GLY A 68 -3.07 15.00 -10.97
C GLY A 68 -2.85 14.04 -9.79
N LYS A 69 -3.92 13.58 -9.13
CA LYS A 69 -3.82 12.65 -7.99
C LYS A 69 -3.54 11.23 -8.48
N PRO A 70 -2.75 10.44 -7.72
CA PRO A 70 -2.51 9.04 -8.04
C PRO A 70 -3.79 8.22 -7.95
N VAL A 71 -3.92 7.22 -8.83
CA VAL A 71 -5.09 6.35 -8.93
C VAL A 71 -4.71 4.93 -8.55
N CYS A 72 -5.44 4.36 -7.59
CA CYS A 72 -5.42 2.93 -7.29
C CYS A 72 -6.50 2.21 -8.11
N ILE A 73 -6.35 0.90 -8.27
CA ILE A 73 -7.30 0.08 -9.02
C ILE A 73 -7.90 -0.94 -8.09
N ILE A 74 -9.23 -1.10 -8.09
CA ILE A 74 -9.94 -2.10 -7.28
C ILE A 74 -10.56 -3.18 -8.17
N ASP A 75 -10.60 -4.40 -7.64
CA ASP A 75 -11.26 -5.53 -8.28
C ASP A 75 -12.76 -5.26 -8.49
N PRO A 76 -13.35 -5.61 -9.65
CA PRO A 76 -14.75 -5.32 -9.95
C PRO A 76 -15.73 -6.01 -8.99
N SER A 77 -15.39 -7.19 -8.46
CA SER A 77 -16.25 -7.90 -7.51
C SER A 77 -16.33 -7.16 -6.17
N GLU A 78 -15.23 -6.64 -5.66
CA GLU A 78 -15.18 -5.83 -4.44
C GLU A 78 -15.88 -4.47 -4.64
N ALA A 79 -15.65 -3.84 -5.79
CA ALA A 79 -16.35 -2.61 -6.15
C ALA A 79 -17.87 -2.78 -6.19
N GLY A 80 -18.35 -3.93 -6.68
CA GLY A 80 -19.77 -4.30 -6.67
C GLY A 80 -20.33 -4.45 -5.26
N LYS A 81 -19.65 -5.16 -4.36
CA LYS A 81 -20.03 -5.34 -2.94
C LYS A 81 -20.13 -4.00 -2.21
N LEU A 82 -19.25 -3.07 -2.53
CA LEU A 82 -19.21 -1.72 -1.94
C LEU A 82 -20.19 -0.74 -2.58
N GLY A 83 -20.88 -1.12 -3.66
CA GLY A 83 -21.77 -0.25 -4.39
C GLY A 83 -21.06 0.94 -5.07
N LEU A 84 -19.78 0.80 -5.41
CA LEU A 84 -19.00 1.90 -5.99
C LEU A 84 -19.45 2.27 -7.41
N LEU A 85 -20.21 1.40 -8.06
CA LEU A 85 -20.71 1.59 -9.43
C LEU A 85 -22.18 2.00 -9.50
N ASP A 86 -22.80 2.36 -8.38
CA ASP A 86 -24.20 2.78 -8.34
C ASP A 86 -24.41 4.01 -9.25
N LYS A 87 -25.54 4.01 -9.96
CA LYS A 87 -25.84 5.00 -11.02
C LYS A 87 -25.89 6.45 -10.51
N ASN A 88 -26.17 6.65 -9.22
CA ASN A 88 -26.31 7.96 -8.60
C ASN A 88 -25.00 8.52 -8.01
N MET A 89 -23.87 7.83 -8.24
CA MET A 89 -22.59 8.26 -7.70
C MET A 89 -21.84 9.17 -8.67
N PRO A 90 -21.20 10.24 -8.16
CA PRO A 90 -20.33 11.05 -8.99
C PRO A 90 -19.16 10.18 -9.48
N LEU A 91 -19.12 10.00 -10.80
CA LEU A 91 -18.13 9.15 -11.45
C LEU A 91 -17.04 10.00 -12.09
N ARG A 92 -15.82 9.50 -11.98
CA ARG A 92 -14.69 9.94 -12.79
C ARG A 92 -14.39 8.90 -13.85
N LEU A 93 -13.87 9.33 -14.98
CA LEU A 93 -13.36 8.44 -16.03
C LEU A 93 -11.85 8.61 -16.08
N ILE A 94 -11.13 7.52 -15.84
CA ILE A 94 -9.67 7.48 -15.88
C ILE A 94 -9.24 6.79 -17.16
N PRO A 95 -8.57 7.51 -18.08
CA PRO A 95 -8.01 6.89 -19.27
C PRO A 95 -6.82 6.01 -18.89
N TYR A 96 -6.73 4.84 -19.53
CA TYR A 96 -5.61 3.94 -19.36
C TYR A 96 -5.22 3.27 -20.67
N ASN A 97 -3.96 2.86 -20.75
CA ASN A 97 -3.44 2.07 -21.84
C ASN A 97 -2.89 0.76 -21.29
N CYS A 98 -3.18 -0.35 -21.93
CA CYS A 98 -2.58 -1.63 -21.61
C CYS A 98 -2.15 -2.34 -22.89
N VAL A 99 -1.32 -3.38 -22.75
CA VAL A 99 -0.88 -4.20 -23.87
C VAL A 99 -2.11 -4.80 -24.57
N GLY A 100 -2.26 -4.52 -25.87
CA GLY A 100 -3.38 -5.01 -26.67
C GLY A 100 -4.65 -4.14 -26.63
N LYS A 101 -4.69 -3.07 -25.83
CA LYS A 101 -5.84 -2.13 -25.78
C LYS A 101 -5.35 -0.71 -25.57
N SER A 102 -5.27 0.05 -26.65
CA SER A 102 -5.08 1.49 -26.61
C SER A 102 -6.42 2.16 -26.33
N HIS A 103 -6.46 3.14 -25.40
CA HIS A 103 -7.62 3.97 -25.07
C HIS A 103 -8.75 3.26 -24.32
N GLY A 104 -8.44 2.63 -23.18
CA GLY A 104 -9.46 2.20 -22.23
C GLY A 104 -9.90 3.34 -21.32
N LEU A 105 -11.12 3.23 -20.76
CA LEU A 105 -11.63 4.12 -19.73
C LEU A 105 -12.10 3.28 -18.54
N MET A 106 -11.61 3.59 -17.35
CA MET A 106 -12.09 2.99 -16.10
C MET A 106 -12.97 3.99 -15.35
N ARG A 107 -14.06 3.49 -14.79
CA ARG A 107 -14.91 4.27 -13.87
C ARG A 107 -14.19 4.35 -12.53
N ALA A 108 -14.13 5.53 -11.94
CA ALA A 108 -13.45 5.74 -10.67
C ALA A 108 -14.30 6.56 -9.71
N VAL A 109 -14.05 6.35 -8.42
CA VAL A 109 -14.67 7.07 -7.31
C VAL A 109 -13.59 7.58 -6.36
N ILE A 110 -13.94 8.56 -5.51
CA ILE A 110 -13.06 9.03 -4.45
C ILE A 110 -13.50 8.36 -3.16
N VAL A 111 -12.57 7.76 -2.43
CA VAL A 111 -12.75 7.39 -1.03
C VAL A 111 -12.09 8.45 -0.15
N ASP A 112 -12.74 8.80 0.97
CA ASP A 112 -12.28 9.90 1.81
C ASP A 112 -10.96 9.59 2.49
N GLU A 113 -10.78 8.33 2.91
CA GLU A 113 -9.58 7.86 3.56
C GLU A 113 -9.27 6.41 3.20
N MET A 114 -7.98 6.10 3.09
CA MET A 114 -7.46 4.74 2.93
C MET A 114 -6.31 4.51 3.88
N TYR A 115 -6.37 3.41 4.61
CA TYR A 115 -5.34 2.97 5.54
C TYR A 115 -4.57 1.81 4.91
N LEU A 116 -3.26 1.90 4.99
CA LEU A 116 -2.32 0.89 4.50
C LEU A 116 -1.49 0.41 5.68
N GLU A 117 -1.40 -0.91 5.88
CA GLU A 117 -0.59 -1.52 6.94
C GLU A 117 0.33 -2.58 6.36
N LYS A 118 1.59 -2.57 6.80
CA LYS A 118 2.57 -3.61 6.49
C LYS A 118 3.70 -3.63 7.53
N ASP A 119 4.00 -4.80 8.08
CA ASP A 119 5.11 -5.03 9.01
C ASP A 119 5.15 -4.03 10.20
N GLY A 120 3.96 -3.65 10.72
CA GLY A 120 3.81 -2.67 11.79
C GLY A 120 3.93 -1.21 11.35
N GLN A 121 4.12 -0.95 10.06
CA GLN A 121 4.02 0.39 9.49
C GLN A 121 2.59 0.67 9.07
N GLU A 122 2.05 1.79 9.51
CA GLU A 122 0.73 2.26 9.12
C GLU A 122 0.83 3.57 8.34
N LYS A 123 0.05 3.71 7.29
CA LYS A 123 -0.05 4.95 6.53
C LYS A 123 -1.50 5.28 6.23
N ARG A 124 -1.90 6.49 6.59
CA ARG A 124 -3.20 7.06 6.27
C ARG A 124 -3.09 7.98 5.06
N ASN A 125 -3.92 7.74 4.06
CA ASN A 125 -4.02 8.55 2.85
C ASN A 125 -5.42 9.13 2.75
N GLY A 126 -5.52 10.46 2.66
CA GLY A 126 -6.80 11.15 2.46
C GLY A 126 -7.15 11.29 0.98
N GLN A 127 -8.43 11.20 0.65
CA GLN A 127 -8.97 11.39 -0.71
C GLN A 127 -8.24 10.58 -1.78
N VAL A 128 -8.33 9.27 -1.69
CA VAL A 128 -7.76 8.33 -2.66
C VAL A 128 -8.74 8.08 -3.80
N ILE A 129 -8.25 8.08 -5.03
CA ILE A 129 -9.04 7.75 -6.22
C ILE A 129 -8.91 6.25 -6.47
N LEU A 130 -10.06 5.56 -6.53
CA LEU A 130 -10.17 4.14 -6.85
C LEU A 130 -10.85 3.96 -8.20
N ALA A 131 -10.11 3.50 -9.19
CA ALA A 131 -10.64 3.08 -10.48
C ALA A 131 -11.05 1.60 -10.41
N VAL A 132 -12.19 1.27 -10.99
CA VAL A 132 -12.66 -0.12 -11.03
C VAL A 132 -12.12 -0.79 -12.27
N SER A 133 -11.41 -1.90 -12.05
CA SER A 133 -10.89 -2.73 -13.14
C SER A 133 -12.02 -3.28 -14.00
N PRO A 134 -11.86 -3.37 -15.32
CA PRO A 134 -12.82 -4.06 -16.19
C PRO A 134 -12.78 -5.59 -16.03
N GLU A 135 -11.68 -6.13 -15.49
CA GLU A 135 -11.43 -7.57 -15.30
C GLU A 135 -10.91 -7.84 -13.89
N PRO A 136 -11.03 -9.09 -13.39
CA PRO A 136 -10.44 -9.47 -12.11
C PRO A 136 -8.94 -9.18 -12.05
N LEU A 137 -8.47 -8.61 -10.94
CA LEU A 137 -7.07 -8.21 -10.79
C LEU A 137 -6.14 -9.39 -10.55
N SER A 138 -6.62 -10.44 -9.92
CA SER A 138 -5.84 -11.61 -9.55
C SER A 138 -6.65 -12.89 -9.79
N ALA A 139 -6.12 -13.81 -10.59
CA ALA A 139 -6.78 -15.10 -10.82
C ALA A 139 -6.86 -15.96 -9.54
N SER A 140 -5.91 -15.79 -8.62
CA SER A 140 -5.89 -16.51 -7.33
C SER A 140 -6.57 -15.75 -6.20
N GLY A 141 -7.04 -14.51 -6.42
CA GLY A 141 -7.59 -13.67 -5.37
C GLY A 141 -6.56 -13.20 -4.33
N SER A 142 -5.27 -13.26 -4.65
CA SER A 142 -4.19 -12.93 -3.72
C SER A 142 -4.14 -11.45 -3.34
N TYR A 143 -4.72 -10.58 -4.14
CA TYR A 143 -4.93 -9.15 -3.86
C TYR A 143 -6.19 -8.65 -4.57
N GLN A 144 -6.81 -7.64 -4.01
CA GLN A 144 -8.05 -7.02 -4.49
C GLN A 144 -7.87 -5.56 -4.91
N VAL A 145 -6.71 -4.98 -4.58
CA VAL A 145 -6.39 -3.59 -4.92
C VAL A 145 -4.98 -3.52 -5.50
N ILE A 146 -4.78 -2.74 -6.56
CA ILE A 146 -3.45 -2.32 -7.01
C ILE A 146 -3.22 -0.91 -6.49
N LEU A 147 -2.18 -0.77 -5.67
CA LEU A 147 -1.80 0.49 -5.03
C LEU A 147 -0.84 1.28 -5.92
N HIS A 148 -1.05 2.59 -5.98
CA HIS A 148 -0.11 3.50 -6.64
C HIS A 148 1.08 3.79 -5.71
N PRO A 149 2.34 3.75 -6.20
CA PRO A 149 3.53 3.93 -5.36
C PRO A 149 3.57 5.29 -4.65
N ALA A 150 3.07 6.35 -5.26
CA ALA A 150 3.00 7.68 -4.67
C ALA A 150 2.17 7.75 -3.36
N LEU A 151 1.34 6.76 -3.05
CA LEU A 151 0.65 6.69 -1.76
C LEU A 151 1.59 6.40 -0.60
N LEU A 152 2.73 5.79 -0.87
CA LEU A 152 3.74 5.46 0.15
C LEU A 152 4.83 6.53 0.26
N GLU A 153 4.95 7.42 -0.70
CA GLU A 153 5.88 8.54 -0.64
C GLU A 153 5.47 9.50 0.49
N GLU A 154 6.44 9.98 1.25
CA GLU A 154 6.22 11.07 2.19
C GLU A 154 5.91 12.34 1.39
N LYS A 155 4.79 12.97 1.66
CA LYS A 155 4.57 14.33 1.17
C LYS A 155 5.68 15.19 1.77
N LYS A 156 6.70 15.54 0.98
CA LYS A 156 7.65 16.59 1.35
C LYS A 156 6.82 17.81 1.72
N GLY A 157 6.85 18.17 3.02
CA GLY A 157 6.08 19.26 3.57
C GLY A 157 6.30 20.50 2.73
N ALA A 158 5.23 21.11 2.26
CA ALA A 158 5.24 22.49 1.84
C ALA A 158 5.50 23.32 3.11
N ASN A 159 6.78 23.51 3.45
CA ASN A 159 7.21 24.59 4.34
C ASN A 159 6.88 25.88 3.61
N HIS A 160 5.69 26.40 3.87
CA HIS A 160 5.40 27.78 3.60
C HIS A 160 6.10 28.58 4.70
N ASP A 161 7.35 28.98 4.42
CA ASP A 161 8.05 29.99 5.20
C ASP A 161 7.21 31.28 5.13
N ILE A 162 6.39 31.47 6.15
CA ILE A 162 5.82 32.78 6.45
C ILE A 162 6.98 33.62 6.95
N LYS A 163 7.68 34.29 6.05
CA LYS A 163 8.53 35.42 6.37
C LYS A 163 7.62 36.50 6.97
N SER A 164 7.65 36.60 8.30
CA SER A 164 7.20 37.78 9.01
C SER A 164 8.08 38.95 8.55
N SER A 165 7.58 39.75 7.64
CA SER A 165 8.15 41.05 7.35
C SER A 165 7.82 41.97 8.51
N ASP A 166 8.81 42.19 9.33
CA ASP A 166 8.88 43.21 10.36
C ASP A 166 8.63 44.59 9.71
N ALA A 167 7.51 45.19 10.03
CA ALA A 167 7.18 46.56 9.60
C ALA A 167 7.88 47.52 10.56
N GLY A 168 9.02 47.97 10.11
CA GLY A 168 9.76 49.05 10.75
C GLY A 168 8.95 50.32 10.88
N LYS A 169 9.09 50.93 12.05
CA LYS A 169 8.77 52.28 12.48
C LYS A 169 9.06 53.32 11.44
N HIS A 170 8.17 54.29 11.27
CA HIS A 170 8.55 55.69 11.12
C HIS A 170 7.52 56.57 11.81
N ALA A 171 8.00 57.21 12.90
CA ALA A 171 7.47 58.43 13.45
C ALA A 171 7.92 59.62 12.59
N VAL A 172 7.02 60.51 12.30
CA VAL A 172 7.07 61.98 12.48
C VAL A 172 5.69 62.54 12.24
#